data_74cefa82108d8cbcf4cd9cb13256e59b
#
_entry.id   74cefa82108d8cbcf4cd9cb13256e59b
#
_cell.length_a   1.000
_cell.length_b   1.000
_cell.length_c   1.000
_cell.angle_alpha   90.00
_cell.angle_beta   90.00
_cell.angle_gamma   90.00
#
_symmetry.space_group_name_H-M   'P 1'
#
loop_
_entity.id
_entity.type
_entity.pdbx_description
1 polymer ?
#
loop_
_entity_poly.entity_id
_entity_poly.type
_entity_poly.pdbx_seq_one_letter_code
_entity_poly.pdbx_strand_id
1 'polypeptide(L)'
;FGPQMTITKAKVSPLSILDLVREGTLTHEVAAQLWMYIEGMSIRPANIIIAGGPGVGKTTLLNALFGFIPETDRLVVIEDTLELNTFLEESCSRLESDEDLSLADLVKNALRMRPERIIVGEVRGIEARDMITACNIGKYCIGTIHALTSREAIIRLQSEPMNIPEMLVNLIDVFIVLKRYHVKDKIFRVIDEVSETSGMEQVKILLSQVYKYDYDGRKLKQVNPSTVYRDRLASQSGITARGVLREHLLRTFLLQQLDERNMTSMKEIATFCRAYCRNPNETTSSLGFDREKLLRGEA
;
A
#
# COMPACT_ATOMS: atom_id res chain seq x y z
N PHE A 1 35.82 4.31 25.90
CA PHE A 1 34.77 4.33 24.88
C PHE A 1 35.48 4.67 23.56
N GLY A 2 35.43 3.74 22.56
CA GLY A 2 36.02 3.93 21.24
C GLY A 2 34.95 4.38 20.22
N PRO A 3 35.37 4.72 18.99
CA PRO A 3 34.42 5.05 17.92
C PRO A 3 33.49 3.85 17.62
N GLN A 4 32.21 4.14 17.37
CA GLN A 4 31.20 3.14 17.02
C GLN A 4 30.74 3.39 15.60
N MET A 5 30.49 2.31 14.85
CA MET A 5 29.96 2.36 13.49
C MET A 5 28.77 1.41 13.39
N THR A 6 27.66 1.90 12.86
CA THR A 6 26.50 1.08 12.51
C THR A 6 26.40 0.96 10.99
N ILE A 7 26.36 -0.26 10.47
CA ILE A 7 26.22 -0.52 9.04
C ILE A 7 24.88 -1.22 8.81
N THR A 8 23.97 -0.53 8.12
CA THR A 8 22.72 -1.13 7.65
C THR A 8 22.92 -1.69 6.25
N LYS A 9 22.71 -3.00 6.09
CA LYS A 9 22.84 -3.65 4.78
C LYS A 9 21.46 -3.65 4.09
N ALA A 10 21.39 -3.03 2.91
CA ALA A 10 20.22 -3.18 2.04
C ALA A 10 20.12 -4.61 1.49
N LYS A 11 18.92 -5.18 1.44
CA LYS A 11 18.70 -6.45 0.75
C LYS A 11 18.85 -6.23 -0.77
N VAL A 12 19.63 -7.07 -1.42
CA VAL A 12 19.84 -7.03 -2.89
C VAL A 12 18.52 -7.31 -3.63
N SER A 13 17.70 -8.21 -3.08
CA SER A 13 16.36 -8.51 -3.62
C SER A 13 15.32 -8.21 -2.53
N PRO A 14 14.38 -7.28 -2.77
CA PRO A 14 13.30 -7.00 -1.83
C PRO A 14 12.35 -8.19 -1.72
N LEU A 15 11.71 -8.31 -0.55
CA LEU A 15 10.66 -9.31 -0.35
C LEU A 15 9.44 -8.96 -1.21
N SER A 16 8.87 -9.98 -1.83
CA SER A 16 7.60 -9.85 -2.53
C SER A 16 6.41 -9.87 -1.55
N ILE A 17 5.23 -9.60 -2.07
CA ILE A 17 4.00 -9.70 -1.25
C ILE A 17 3.74 -11.15 -0.82
N LEU A 18 4.10 -12.16 -1.63
CA LEU A 18 3.94 -13.57 -1.28
C LEU A 18 4.99 -14.04 -0.26
N ASP A 19 6.19 -13.47 -0.26
CA ASP A 19 7.14 -13.69 0.83
C ASP A 19 6.58 -13.19 2.16
N LEU A 20 5.91 -12.03 2.16
CA LEU A 20 5.25 -11.49 3.36
C LEU A 20 4.06 -12.35 3.81
N VAL A 21 3.35 -12.99 2.88
CA VAL A 21 2.30 -13.98 3.20
C VAL A 21 2.93 -15.20 3.88
N ARG A 22 4.00 -15.76 3.33
CA ARG A 22 4.72 -16.92 3.87
C ARG A 22 5.33 -16.65 5.25
N GLU A 23 5.79 -15.42 5.49
CA GLU A 23 6.28 -14.96 6.80
C GLU A 23 5.14 -14.71 7.81
N GLY A 24 3.88 -14.76 7.39
CA GLY A 24 2.71 -14.52 8.24
C GLY A 24 2.46 -13.05 8.56
N THR A 25 3.05 -12.13 7.79
CA THR A 25 2.82 -10.69 7.92
C THR A 25 1.39 -10.31 7.52
N LEU A 26 0.85 -10.98 6.49
CA LEU A 26 -0.51 -10.81 5.97
C LEU A 26 -1.01 -12.12 5.33
N THR A 27 -2.27 -12.14 4.89
CA THR A 27 -2.89 -13.28 4.19
C THR A 27 -3.01 -13.00 2.69
N HIS A 28 -3.25 -14.03 1.86
CA HIS A 28 -3.54 -13.85 0.42
C HIS A 28 -4.74 -12.94 0.18
N GLU A 29 -5.76 -13.02 1.02
CA GLU A 29 -6.95 -12.17 0.97
C GLU A 29 -6.58 -10.70 1.16
N VAL A 30 -5.75 -10.39 2.16
CA VAL A 30 -5.27 -9.02 2.39
C VAL A 30 -4.31 -8.57 1.28
N ALA A 31 -3.46 -9.45 0.76
CA ALA A 31 -2.62 -9.14 -0.39
C ALA A 31 -3.45 -8.75 -1.62
N ALA A 32 -4.55 -9.47 -1.88
CA ALA A 32 -5.49 -9.14 -2.95
C ALA A 32 -6.20 -7.80 -2.73
N GLN A 33 -6.58 -7.51 -1.49
CA GLN A 33 -7.16 -6.21 -1.12
C GLN A 33 -6.15 -5.07 -1.31
N LEU A 34 -4.88 -5.28 -0.93
CA LEU A 34 -3.81 -4.31 -1.17
C LEU A 34 -3.55 -4.11 -2.66
N TRP A 35 -3.58 -5.17 -3.46
CA TRP A 35 -3.50 -5.07 -4.92
C TRP A 35 -4.62 -4.19 -5.46
N MET A 36 -5.85 -4.39 -5.02
CA MET A 36 -6.98 -3.54 -5.44
C MET A 36 -6.80 -2.08 -5.02
N TYR A 37 -6.29 -1.80 -3.81
CA TYR A 37 -6.01 -0.43 -3.38
C TYR A 37 -4.93 0.23 -4.22
N ILE A 38 -3.85 -0.51 -4.53
CA ILE A 38 -2.72 0.04 -5.29
C ILE A 38 -3.08 0.25 -6.75
N GLU A 39 -3.67 -0.72 -7.41
CA GLU A 39 -3.97 -0.66 -8.84
C GLU A 39 -5.30 0.05 -9.13
N GLY A 40 -6.25 -0.02 -8.19
CA GLY A 40 -7.53 0.68 -8.27
C GLY A 40 -8.46 0.18 -9.35
N MET A 41 -8.31 -1.07 -9.79
CA MET A 41 -9.05 -1.68 -10.90
C MET A 41 -8.95 -0.86 -12.20
N SER A 42 -7.80 -0.21 -12.44
CA SER A 42 -7.56 0.74 -13.55
C SER A 42 -8.54 1.94 -13.56
N ILE A 43 -9.19 2.23 -12.44
CA ILE A 43 -10.19 3.28 -12.28
C ILE A 43 -9.71 4.34 -11.31
N ARG A 44 -9.46 3.93 -10.07
CA ARG A 44 -9.05 4.83 -9.00
C ARG A 44 -8.19 4.11 -7.96
N PRO A 45 -6.86 4.25 -8.02
CA PRO A 45 -5.97 3.90 -6.93
C PRO A 45 -6.30 4.63 -5.62
N ALA A 46 -5.96 4.01 -4.49
CA ALA A 46 -6.16 4.61 -3.17
C ALA A 46 -4.96 5.49 -2.77
N ASN A 47 -5.24 6.57 -2.05
CA ASN A 47 -4.23 7.29 -1.27
C ASN A 47 -4.01 6.54 0.04
N ILE A 48 -2.77 6.16 0.33
CA ILE A 48 -2.45 5.22 1.41
C ILE A 48 -1.43 5.80 2.37
N ILE A 49 -1.68 5.65 3.66
CA ILE A 49 -0.69 5.88 4.71
C ILE A 49 -0.36 4.54 5.39
N ILE A 50 0.92 4.17 5.37
CA ILE A 50 1.46 3.02 6.08
C ILE A 50 2.03 3.49 7.41
N ALA A 51 1.41 3.09 8.50
CA ALA A 51 1.78 3.51 9.84
C ALA A 51 2.49 2.38 10.61
N GLY A 52 3.33 2.75 11.56
CA GLY A 52 3.99 1.81 12.46
C GLY A 52 5.23 2.41 13.10
N GLY A 53 5.69 1.81 14.20
CA GLY A 53 6.92 2.18 14.88
C GLY A 53 8.19 1.92 14.04
N PRO A 54 9.37 2.21 14.55
CA PRO A 54 10.61 1.89 13.87
C PRO A 54 10.85 0.37 13.78
N GLY A 55 11.36 -0.10 12.63
CA GLY A 55 11.74 -1.50 12.42
C GLY A 55 10.56 -2.49 12.34
N VAL A 56 9.32 -2.03 12.17
CA VAL A 56 8.13 -2.89 12.01
C VAL A 56 7.95 -3.42 10.59
N GLY A 57 8.68 -2.88 9.59
CA GLY A 57 8.62 -3.31 8.19
C GLY A 57 7.83 -2.41 7.26
N LYS A 58 7.63 -1.11 7.58
CA LYS A 58 6.95 -0.15 6.69
C LYS A 58 7.58 -0.10 5.30
N THR A 59 8.88 0.13 5.22
CA THR A 59 9.65 0.16 3.96
C THR A 59 9.60 -1.19 3.23
N THR A 60 9.60 -2.30 3.98
CA THR A 60 9.49 -3.64 3.39
C THR A 60 8.12 -3.87 2.74
N LEU A 61 7.03 -3.49 3.44
CA LEU A 61 5.69 -3.57 2.86
C LEU A 61 5.57 -2.65 1.65
N LEU A 62 6.03 -1.40 1.77
CA LEU A 62 5.98 -0.43 0.68
C LEU A 62 6.73 -0.95 -0.56
N ASN A 63 7.92 -1.55 -0.39
CA ASN A 63 8.64 -2.22 -1.48
C ASN A 63 7.81 -3.34 -2.12
N ALA A 64 7.18 -4.19 -1.32
CA ALA A 64 6.36 -5.28 -1.85
C ALA A 64 5.14 -4.78 -2.65
N LEU A 65 4.58 -3.62 -2.28
CA LEU A 65 3.44 -3.01 -2.98
C LEU A 65 3.80 -2.48 -4.37
N PHE A 66 5.07 -2.19 -4.67
CA PHE A 66 5.50 -1.79 -6.01
C PHE A 66 5.15 -2.85 -7.07
N GLY A 67 5.10 -4.13 -6.70
CA GLY A 67 4.68 -5.20 -7.60
C GLY A 67 3.26 -5.05 -8.15
N PHE A 68 2.42 -4.26 -7.50
CA PHE A 68 1.04 -4.03 -7.90
C PHE A 68 0.83 -2.73 -8.71
N ILE A 69 1.87 -1.91 -8.84
CA ILE A 69 1.77 -0.65 -9.60
C ILE A 69 1.81 -0.95 -11.10
N PRO A 70 0.83 -0.44 -11.88
CA PRO A 70 0.84 -0.57 -13.32
C PRO A 70 2.11 0.02 -13.94
N GLU A 71 2.62 -0.61 -14.99
CA GLU A 71 3.82 -0.13 -15.70
C GLU A 71 3.60 1.18 -16.45
N THR A 72 2.35 1.55 -16.69
CA THR A 72 1.96 2.81 -17.35
C THR A 72 2.07 4.02 -16.43
N ASP A 73 2.13 3.80 -15.12
CA ASP A 73 2.16 4.87 -14.14
C ASP A 73 3.57 5.46 -14.03
N ARG A 74 3.66 6.78 -14.16
CA ARG A 74 4.89 7.51 -13.85
C ARG A 74 4.98 7.73 -12.34
N LEU A 75 6.05 7.21 -11.74
CA LEU A 75 6.33 7.33 -10.32
C LEU A 75 7.35 8.42 -10.04
N VAL A 76 7.12 9.13 -8.92
CA VAL A 76 8.17 9.91 -8.26
C VAL A 76 8.28 9.40 -6.82
N VAL A 77 9.45 8.90 -6.46
CA VAL A 77 9.78 8.39 -5.13
C VAL A 77 10.69 9.40 -4.44
N ILE A 78 10.33 9.80 -3.23
CA ILE A 78 11.00 10.86 -2.47
C ILE A 78 11.39 10.30 -1.11
N GLU A 79 12.66 10.34 -0.78
CA GLU A 79 13.22 9.75 0.45
C GLU A 79 14.29 10.64 1.07
N ASP A 80 14.50 10.55 2.37
CA ASP A 80 15.67 11.15 3.03
C ASP A 80 16.95 10.36 2.75
N THR A 81 16.82 9.05 2.66
CA THR A 81 17.87 8.12 2.26
C THR A 81 17.25 7.06 1.40
N LEU A 82 17.88 6.74 0.28
CA LEU A 82 17.34 5.80 -0.70
C LEU A 82 17.31 4.37 -0.16
N GLU A 83 16.17 3.94 0.37
CA GLU A 83 15.91 2.59 0.87
C GLU A 83 15.00 1.76 -0.05
N LEU A 84 14.12 2.44 -0.79
CA LEU A 84 13.14 1.80 -1.65
C LEU A 84 13.79 1.29 -2.93
N ASN A 85 13.47 0.05 -3.30
CA ASN A 85 13.93 -0.57 -4.53
C ASN A 85 12.77 -0.67 -5.51
N THR A 86 12.81 0.10 -6.59
CA THR A 86 11.77 0.13 -7.59
C THR A 86 12.16 -0.71 -8.81
N PHE A 87 11.28 -1.62 -9.24
CA PHE A 87 11.48 -2.40 -10.47
C PHE A 87 11.05 -1.63 -11.73
N LEU A 88 10.56 -0.42 -11.55
CA LEU A 88 10.04 0.45 -12.62
C LEU A 88 11.06 1.52 -13.00
N GLU A 89 12.30 1.11 -13.28
CA GLU A 89 13.40 2.06 -13.51
C GLU A 89 13.10 3.07 -14.62
N GLU A 90 12.47 2.64 -15.71
CA GLU A 90 12.14 3.53 -16.84
C GLU A 90 11.03 4.55 -16.51
N SER A 91 10.09 4.19 -15.62
CA SER A 91 8.93 5.02 -15.26
C SER A 91 9.07 5.67 -13.89
N CYS A 92 10.20 5.51 -13.19
CA CYS A 92 10.43 5.97 -11.84
C CYS A 92 11.54 7.02 -11.74
N SER A 93 11.21 8.18 -11.20
CA SER A 93 12.19 9.18 -10.77
C SER A 93 12.38 9.07 -9.26
N ARG A 94 13.62 8.93 -8.80
CA ARG A 94 13.98 8.88 -7.38
C ARG A 94 14.64 10.18 -6.98
N LEU A 95 14.13 10.78 -5.92
CA LEU A 95 14.62 12.04 -5.38
C LEU A 95 15.03 11.81 -3.92
N GLU A 96 16.24 12.21 -3.57
CA GLU A 96 16.78 12.13 -2.22
C GLU A 96 16.97 13.54 -1.67
N SER A 97 16.56 13.76 -0.41
CA SER A 97 16.78 15.04 0.25
C SER A 97 18.23 15.17 0.71
N ASP A 98 18.69 16.39 0.82
CA ASP A 98 20.02 16.72 1.33
C ASP A 98 19.96 18.00 2.19
N GLU A 99 21.15 18.58 2.51
CA GLU A 99 21.25 19.80 3.32
C GLU A 99 20.62 21.03 2.62
N ASP A 100 20.61 21.07 1.29
CA ASP A 100 20.11 22.18 0.48
C ASP A 100 18.66 22.00 0.02
N LEU A 101 18.19 20.73 -0.11
CA LEU A 101 16.88 20.37 -0.65
C LEU A 101 16.10 19.51 0.35
N SER A 102 15.10 20.12 0.97
CA SER A 102 14.23 19.41 1.91
C SER A 102 13.23 18.47 1.21
N LEU A 103 12.70 17.49 1.96
CA LEU A 103 11.59 16.64 1.46
C LEU A 103 10.42 17.47 0.93
N ALA A 104 10.08 18.60 1.58
CA ALA A 104 9.01 19.48 1.14
C ALA A 104 9.29 20.12 -0.22
N ASP A 105 10.54 20.54 -0.47
CA ASP A 105 10.93 21.10 -1.76
C ASP A 105 10.87 20.04 -2.87
N LEU A 106 11.28 18.81 -2.56
CA LEU A 106 11.21 17.68 -3.48
C LEU A 106 9.77 17.30 -3.82
N VAL A 107 8.85 17.27 -2.82
CA VAL A 107 7.43 17.01 -3.07
C VAL A 107 6.80 18.10 -3.94
N LYS A 108 7.10 19.38 -3.69
CA LYS A 108 6.65 20.49 -4.54
C LYS A 108 7.18 20.37 -5.97
N ASN A 109 8.45 19.98 -6.12
CA ASN A 109 9.04 19.76 -7.44
C ASN A 109 8.39 18.56 -8.15
N ALA A 110 8.11 17.48 -7.43
CA ALA A 110 7.45 16.30 -7.96
C ALA A 110 6.10 16.63 -8.63
N LEU A 111 5.32 17.58 -8.10
CA LEU A 111 4.06 18.01 -8.71
C LEU A 111 4.23 18.53 -10.14
N ARG A 112 5.40 19.10 -10.47
CA ARG A 112 5.73 19.62 -11.80
C ARG A 112 6.26 18.56 -12.76
N MET A 113 6.64 17.38 -12.23
CA MET A 113 7.15 16.25 -13.01
C MET A 113 6.03 15.44 -13.68
N ARG A 114 4.77 15.81 -13.48
CA ARG A 114 3.56 15.14 -14.00
C ARG A 114 3.52 13.65 -13.64
N PRO A 115 3.71 13.26 -12.36
CA PRO A 115 3.57 11.87 -11.95
C PRO A 115 2.10 11.46 -11.95
N GLU A 116 1.82 10.18 -12.11
CA GLU A 116 0.57 9.55 -11.71
C GLU A 116 0.62 9.26 -10.21
N ARG A 117 1.79 8.84 -9.70
CA ARG A 117 1.98 8.50 -8.28
C ARG A 117 3.16 9.21 -7.66
N ILE A 118 2.96 9.67 -6.43
CA ILE A 118 4.02 10.20 -5.56
C ILE A 118 4.14 9.28 -4.35
N ILE A 119 5.35 8.82 -4.08
CA ILE A 119 5.66 7.97 -2.95
C ILE A 119 6.63 8.71 -2.05
N VAL A 120 6.25 8.94 -0.79
CA VAL A 120 7.09 9.58 0.22
C VAL A 120 7.55 8.51 1.21
N GLY A 121 8.84 8.25 1.25
CA GLY A 121 9.43 7.20 2.08
C GLY A 121 9.04 7.34 3.55
N GLU A 122 9.14 8.55 4.10
CA GLU A 122 8.65 8.87 5.45
C GLU A 122 8.08 10.28 5.50
N VAL A 123 6.90 10.40 6.08
CA VAL A 123 6.19 11.68 6.30
C VAL A 123 6.30 12.04 7.78
N ARG A 124 6.99 13.15 8.08
CA ARG A 124 7.25 13.58 9.47
C ARG A 124 7.18 15.09 9.70
N GLY A 125 7.10 15.88 8.61
CA GLY A 125 7.15 17.33 8.64
C GLY A 125 6.17 17.99 7.68
N ILE A 126 6.51 19.17 7.23
CA ILE A 126 5.65 20.01 6.38
C ILE A 126 5.41 19.42 4.99
N GLU A 127 6.25 18.49 4.51
CA GLU A 127 6.07 17.75 3.25
C GLU A 127 4.72 17.02 3.20
N ALA A 128 4.16 16.67 4.35
CA ALA A 128 2.84 16.06 4.47
C ALA A 128 1.75 16.91 3.81
N ARG A 129 1.80 18.23 3.95
CA ARG A 129 0.83 19.17 3.34
C ARG A 129 0.92 19.13 1.81
N ASP A 130 2.14 19.13 1.29
CA ASP A 130 2.38 19.10 -0.15
C ASP A 130 1.96 17.76 -0.75
N MET A 131 2.20 16.64 -0.04
CA MET A 131 1.70 15.31 -0.42
C MET A 131 0.16 15.28 -0.46
N ILE A 132 -0.52 15.80 0.56
CA ILE A 132 -1.98 15.85 0.57
C ILE A 132 -2.52 16.83 -0.49
N THR A 133 -1.79 17.90 -0.78
CA THR A 133 -2.12 18.80 -1.91
C THR A 133 -2.05 18.02 -3.23
N ALA A 134 -1.07 17.13 -3.41
CA ALA A 134 -1.02 16.24 -4.56
C ALA A 134 -2.26 15.35 -4.66
N CYS A 135 -2.71 14.76 -3.55
CA CYS A 135 -3.97 13.98 -3.52
C CYS A 135 -5.16 14.84 -3.95
N ASN A 136 -5.25 16.07 -3.49
CA ASN A 136 -6.35 16.98 -3.81
C ASN A 136 -6.43 17.37 -5.30
N ILE A 137 -5.31 17.38 -5.99
CA ILE A 137 -5.25 17.65 -7.43
C ILE A 137 -5.28 16.38 -8.29
N GLY A 138 -5.66 15.24 -7.69
CA GLY A 138 -5.88 13.99 -8.41
C GLY A 138 -4.64 13.13 -8.63
N LYS A 139 -3.56 13.33 -7.86
CA LYS A 139 -2.43 12.40 -7.81
C LYS A 139 -2.65 11.35 -6.75
N TYR A 140 -2.12 10.14 -6.97
CA TYR A 140 -2.20 9.07 -6.00
C TYR A 140 -0.92 9.03 -5.17
N CYS A 141 -1.09 9.07 -3.85
CA CYS A 141 0.03 9.17 -2.94
C CYS A 141 0.10 7.98 -1.99
N ILE A 142 1.33 7.53 -1.74
CA ILE A 142 1.62 6.55 -0.69
C ILE A 142 2.71 7.16 0.19
N GLY A 143 2.47 7.19 1.51
CA GLY A 143 3.46 7.66 2.46
C GLY A 143 3.57 6.72 3.65
N THR A 144 4.72 6.74 4.33
CA THR A 144 4.84 6.08 5.64
C THR A 144 4.87 7.10 6.77
N ILE A 145 4.36 6.73 7.95
CA ILE A 145 4.33 7.60 9.12
C ILE A 145 4.61 6.78 10.39
N HIS A 146 5.24 7.40 11.37
CA HIS A 146 5.36 6.81 12.70
C HIS A 146 4.08 7.02 13.51
N ALA A 147 3.24 5.98 13.61
CA ALA A 147 2.05 5.95 14.45
C ALA A 147 1.70 4.49 14.79
N LEU A 148 1.07 4.25 15.93
CA LEU A 148 0.75 2.91 16.42
C LEU A 148 -0.66 2.45 16.07
N THR A 149 -1.51 3.36 15.61
CA THR A 149 -2.89 3.11 15.16
C THR A 149 -3.27 4.05 14.03
N SER A 150 -4.30 3.71 13.26
CA SER A 150 -4.85 4.61 12.23
C SER A 150 -5.33 5.93 12.83
N ARG A 151 -5.92 5.90 14.03
CA ARG A 151 -6.36 7.11 14.73
C ARG A 151 -5.19 8.01 15.13
N GLU A 152 -4.09 7.42 15.64
CA GLU A 152 -2.88 8.18 15.96
C GLU A 152 -2.25 8.79 14.70
N ALA A 153 -2.25 8.06 13.56
CA ALA A 153 -1.77 8.60 12.29
C ALA A 153 -2.56 9.86 11.87
N ILE A 154 -3.88 9.84 12.00
CA ILE A 154 -4.74 10.99 11.73
C ILE A 154 -4.37 12.15 12.66
N ILE A 155 -4.25 11.92 13.97
CA ILE A 155 -3.89 12.95 14.94
C ILE A 155 -2.51 13.56 14.62
N ARG A 156 -1.54 12.75 14.24
CA ARG A 156 -0.21 13.24 13.84
C ARG A 156 -0.26 14.12 12.60
N LEU A 157 -1.03 13.72 11.59
CA LEU A 157 -1.22 14.52 10.38
C LEU A 157 -1.88 15.87 10.67
N GLN A 158 -2.77 15.94 11.66
CA GLN A 158 -3.45 17.16 12.08
C GLN A 158 -2.62 18.06 13.04
N SER A 159 -1.62 17.47 13.70
CA SER A 159 -0.78 18.15 14.68
C SER A 159 0.48 18.74 14.05
N GLU A 160 1.11 19.71 14.74
CA GLU A 160 2.44 20.20 14.36
C GLU A 160 3.48 19.07 14.31
N PRO A 161 4.42 19.10 13.35
CA PRO A 161 4.65 20.14 12.34
C PRO A 161 3.83 19.98 11.05
N MET A 162 3.06 18.91 10.88
CA MET A 162 2.28 18.63 9.66
C MET A 162 1.07 19.55 9.55
N ASN A 163 0.29 19.70 10.62
CA ASN A 163 -0.84 20.62 10.78
C ASN A 163 -1.78 20.66 9.56
N ILE A 164 -2.22 19.47 9.11
CA ILE A 164 -3.12 19.30 7.95
C ILE A 164 -4.56 19.45 8.42
N PRO A 165 -5.37 20.31 7.76
CA PRO A 165 -6.80 20.40 8.06
C PRO A 165 -7.53 19.05 7.91
N GLU A 166 -8.50 18.77 8.78
CA GLU A 166 -9.26 17.51 8.78
C GLU A 166 -9.86 17.17 7.41
N MET A 167 -10.42 18.18 6.75
CA MET A 167 -11.00 17.98 5.41
C MET A 167 -10.00 17.43 4.39
N LEU A 168 -8.74 17.82 4.50
CA LEU A 168 -7.69 17.34 3.62
C LEU A 168 -7.17 15.97 4.03
N VAL A 169 -7.10 15.65 5.33
CA VAL A 169 -6.75 14.29 5.80
C VAL A 169 -7.78 13.27 5.32
N ASN A 170 -9.04 13.65 5.12
CA ASN A 170 -10.09 12.80 4.54
C ASN A 170 -9.82 12.37 3.08
N LEU A 171 -8.82 12.95 2.40
CA LEU A 171 -8.37 12.50 1.08
C LEU A 171 -7.52 11.22 1.13
N ILE A 172 -7.07 10.80 2.32
CA ILE A 172 -6.42 9.51 2.51
C ILE A 172 -7.51 8.45 2.56
N ASP A 173 -7.44 7.52 1.62
CA ASP A 173 -8.45 6.47 1.48
C ASP A 173 -8.24 5.33 2.47
N VAL A 174 -6.95 4.97 2.74
CA VAL A 174 -6.60 3.76 3.52
C VAL A 174 -5.43 4.03 4.46
N PHE A 175 -5.57 3.53 5.68
CA PHE A 175 -4.50 3.43 6.66
C PHE A 175 -4.15 1.96 6.90
N ILE A 176 -2.86 1.61 6.79
CA ILE A 176 -2.32 0.28 7.04
C ILE A 176 -1.36 0.38 8.22
N VAL A 177 -1.64 -0.30 9.32
CA VAL A 177 -0.83 -0.25 10.53
C VAL A 177 -0.05 -1.53 10.69
N LEU A 178 1.29 -1.42 10.78
CA LEU A 178 2.17 -2.54 11.09
C LEU A 178 2.59 -2.51 12.56
N LYS A 179 2.71 -3.71 13.13
CA LYS A 179 3.26 -3.92 14.46
C LYS A 179 4.30 -5.02 14.48
N ARG A 180 5.19 -4.90 15.45
CA ARG A 180 6.18 -5.91 15.80
C ARG A 180 5.87 -6.41 17.22
N TYR A 181 5.81 -7.72 17.39
CA TYR A 181 5.63 -8.33 18.71
C TYR A 181 6.54 -9.55 18.86
N HIS A 182 6.77 -9.94 20.10
CA HIS A 182 7.63 -11.05 20.45
C HIS A 182 6.80 -12.20 21.01
N VAL A 183 7.11 -13.41 20.57
CA VAL A 183 6.60 -14.63 21.18
C VAL A 183 7.80 -15.51 21.48
N LYS A 184 8.11 -15.69 22.76
CA LYS A 184 9.38 -16.31 23.20
C LYS A 184 10.55 -15.59 22.51
N ASP A 185 11.42 -16.30 21.80
CA ASP A 185 12.61 -15.77 21.14
C ASP A 185 12.37 -15.35 19.68
N LYS A 186 11.11 -15.39 19.18
CA LYS A 186 10.77 -15.03 17.81
C LYS A 186 10.12 -13.68 17.72
N ILE A 187 10.56 -12.90 16.73
CA ILE A 187 10.00 -11.60 16.38
C ILE A 187 9.03 -11.79 15.21
N PHE A 188 7.81 -11.33 15.39
CA PHE A 188 6.79 -11.30 14.34
C PHE A 188 6.54 -9.85 13.92
N ARG A 189 6.41 -9.63 12.62
CA ARG A 189 5.99 -8.37 12.03
C ARG A 189 4.71 -8.63 11.27
N VAL A 190 3.65 -7.91 11.60
CA VAL A 190 2.31 -8.18 11.07
C VAL A 190 1.61 -6.88 10.68
N ILE A 191 0.72 -6.95 9.72
CA ILE A 191 -0.30 -5.93 9.57
C ILE A 191 -1.26 -6.10 10.75
N ASP A 192 -1.31 -5.11 11.63
CA ASP A 192 -2.20 -5.09 12.78
C ASP A 192 -3.60 -4.62 12.42
N GLU A 193 -3.68 -3.66 11.48
CA GLU A 193 -4.93 -3.01 11.13
C GLU A 193 -4.90 -2.53 9.68
N VAL A 194 -6.02 -2.68 8.97
CA VAL A 194 -6.31 -1.98 7.73
C VAL A 194 -7.64 -1.27 7.90
N SER A 195 -7.64 0.05 7.76
CA SER A 195 -8.83 0.89 7.94
C SER A 195 -9.05 1.79 6.74
N GLU A 196 -10.30 1.86 6.27
CA GLU A 196 -10.76 2.79 5.22
C GLU A 196 -11.34 4.06 5.84
N THR A 197 -11.07 5.20 5.22
CA THR A 197 -11.71 6.45 5.58
C THR A 197 -13.13 6.48 5.03
N SER A 198 -14.12 6.45 5.92
CA SER A 198 -15.55 6.35 5.58
C SER A 198 -16.28 7.68 5.50
N GLY A 199 -15.54 8.80 5.59
CA GLY A 199 -16.08 10.14 5.54
C GLY A 199 -15.82 10.92 6.81
N MET A 200 -16.62 11.95 7.04
CA MET A 200 -16.50 12.83 8.20
C MET A 200 -17.87 13.02 8.87
N GLU A 201 -17.85 13.05 10.18
CA GLU A 201 -18.98 13.50 10.99
C GLU A 201 -18.56 14.76 11.75
N GLN A 202 -19.20 15.88 11.43
CA GLN A 202 -18.74 17.22 11.84
C GLN A 202 -17.28 17.45 11.42
N VAL A 203 -16.35 17.52 12.38
CA VAL A 203 -14.90 17.65 12.16
C VAL A 203 -14.12 16.35 12.41
N LYS A 204 -14.79 15.23 12.69
CA LYS A 204 -14.14 13.97 13.03
C LYS A 204 -14.13 13.02 11.84
N ILE A 205 -12.94 12.57 11.42
CA ILE A 205 -12.77 11.54 10.40
C ILE A 205 -13.24 10.21 10.95
N LEU A 206 -14.14 9.57 10.19
CA LEU A 206 -14.65 8.23 10.48
C LEU A 206 -13.78 7.18 9.79
N LEU A 207 -13.48 6.12 10.49
CA LEU A 207 -12.72 4.97 10.00
C LEU A 207 -13.58 3.71 10.02
N SER A 208 -13.59 2.99 8.92
CA SER A 208 -14.11 1.63 8.81
C SER A 208 -12.93 0.66 8.89
N GLN A 209 -12.78 -0.04 10.00
CA GLN A 209 -11.73 -1.04 10.16
C GLN A 209 -12.11 -2.30 9.39
N VAL A 210 -11.37 -2.62 8.33
CA VAL A 210 -11.64 -3.76 7.45
C VAL A 210 -10.97 -5.02 7.98
N TYR A 211 -9.69 -4.92 8.32
CA TYR A 211 -8.92 -6.05 8.87
C TYR A 211 -8.30 -5.68 10.21
N LYS A 212 -8.24 -6.67 11.11
CA LYS A 212 -7.57 -6.58 12.40
C LYS A 212 -6.82 -7.87 12.73
N TYR A 213 -5.62 -7.73 13.28
CA TYR A 213 -4.82 -8.88 13.71
C TYR A 213 -5.37 -9.45 15.03
N ASP A 214 -5.66 -10.74 15.01
CA ASP A 214 -6.03 -11.52 16.18
C ASP A 214 -4.75 -12.16 16.77
N TYR A 215 -4.31 -11.63 17.90
CA TYR A 215 -3.09 -12.08 18.56
C TYR A 215 -3.22 -13.47 19.18
N ASP A 216 -4.43 -13.87 19.60
CA ASP A 216 -4.70 -15.21 20.15
C ASP A 216 -4.66 -16.26 19.04
N GLY A 217 -5.35 -16.01 17.95
CA GLY A 217 -5.37 -16.86 16.76
C GLY A 217 -4.16 -16.69 15.85
N ARG A 218 -3.28 -15.70 16.10
CA ARG A 218 -2.11 -15.34 15.29
C ARG A 218 -2.40 -15.22 13.81
N LYS A 219 -3.49 -14.54 13.47
CA LYS A 219 -3.89 -14.32 12.08
C LYS A 219 -4.60 -13.00 11.91
N LEU A 220 -4.46 -12.42 10.72
CA LEU A 220 -5.20 -11.25 10.31
C LEU A 220 -6.61 -11.70 9.91
N LYS A 221 -7.64 -11.08 10.50
CA LYS A 221 -9.05 -11.40 10.27
C LYS A 221 -9.77 -10.21 9.67
N GLN A 222 -10.67 -10.46 8.74
CA GLN A 222 -11.63 -9.46 8.32
C GLN A 222 -12.65 -9.23 9.45
N VAL A 223 -12.80 -7.97 9.87
CA VAL A 223 -13.75 -7.56 10.92
C VAL A 223 -14.96 -6.84 10.33
N ASN A 224 -14.77 -6.14 9.23
CA ASN A 224 -15.83 -5.55 8.44
C ASN A 224 -15.53 -5.73 6.94
N PRO A 225 -16.54 -5.80 6.08
CA PRO A 225 -16.28 -5.80 4.64
C PRO A 225 -15.72 -4.44 4.20
N SER A 226 -14.85 -4.45 3.18
CA SER A 226 -14.37 -3.23 2.50
C SER A 226 -15.55 -2.63 1.71
N THR A 227 -16.40 -1.88 2.38
CA THR A 227 -17.60 -1.30 1.75
C THR A 227 -17.31 0.07 1.15
N VAL A 228 -16.50 0.88 1.81
CA VAL A 228 -16.28 2.28 1.42
C VAL A 228 -15.53 2.35 0.09
N TYR A 229 -14.37 1.70 0.01
CA TYR A 229 -13.57 1.71 -1.21
C TYR A 229 -14.23 0.91 -2.34
N ARG A 230 -14.85 -0.23 -2.00
CA ARG A 230 -15.64 -1.04 -2.94
C ARG A 230 -16.76 -0.22 -3.60
N ASP A 231 -17.56 0.48 -2.81
CA ASP A 231 -18.69 1.25 -3.31
C ASP A 231 -18.22 2.47 -4.12
N ARG A 232 -17.06 3.03 -3.76
CA ARG A 232 -16.39 4.09 -4.52
C ARG A 232 -15.92 3.58 -5.89
N LEU A 233 -15.29 2.41 -5.96
CA LEU A 233 -14.94 1.77 -7.23
C LEU A 233 -16.18 1.46 -8.06
N ALA A 234 -17.21 0.86 -7.45
CA ALA A 234 -18.46 0.52 -8.13
C ALA A 234 -19.12 1.75 -8.75
N SER A 235 -19.19 2.86 -8.02
CA SER A 235 -19.83 4.10 -8.51
C SER A 235 -19.10 4.74 -9.69
N GLN A 236 -17.79 4.52 -9.82
CA GLN A 236 -16.96 5.14 -10.86
C GLN A 236 -16.71 4.23 -12.07
N SER A 237 -16.90 2.91 -11.93
CA SER A 237 -16.60 1.93 -12.97
C SER A 237 -17.82 1.43 -13.76
N GLY A 238 -19.02 1.64 -13.24
CA GLY A 238 -20.21 0.97 -13.73
C GLY A 238 -20.28 -0.53 -13.39
N ILE A 239 -19.30 -1.04 -12.63
CA ILE A 239 -19.30 -2.40 -12.08
C ILE A 239 -20.12 -2.40 -10.79
N THR A 240 -20.90 -3.44 -10.55
CA THR A 240 -21.66 -3.53 -9.29
C THR A 240 -20.74 -3.78 -8.10
N ALA A 241 -21.15 -3.38 -6.89
CA ALA A 241 -20.41 -3.69 -5.66
C ALA A 241 -20.14 -5.21 -5.51
N ARG A 242 -21.08 -6.07 -5.98
CA ARG A 242 -20.87 -7.52 -6.04
C ARG A 242 -19.79 -7.91 -7.05
N GLY A 243 -19.69 -7.20 -8.18
CA GLY A 243 -18.62 -7.40 -9.16
C GLY A 243 -17.24 -7.10 -8.59
N VAL A 244 -17.11 -5.99 -7.84
CA VAL A 244 -15.88 -5.63 -7.15
C VAL A 244 -15.48 -6.70 -6.11
N LEU A 245 -16.45 -7.25 -5.37
CA LEU A 245 -16.19 -8.33 -4.42
C LEU A 245 -15.71 -9.61 -5.13
N ARG A 246 -16.34 -9.97 -6.26
CA ARG A 246 -15.91 -11.14 -7.05
C ARG A 246 -14.51 -10.96 -7.59
N GLU A 247 -14.15 -9.77 -8.02
CA GLU A 247 -12.79 -9.44 -8.45
C GLU A 247 -11.79 -9.59 -7.31
N HIS A 248 -12.11 -9.17 -6.09
CA HIS A 248 -11.28 -9.40 -4.92
C HIS A 248 -11.05 -10.89 -4.64
N LEU A 249 -12.12 -11.70 -4.67
CA LEU A 249 -12.02 -13.14 -4.48
C LEU A 249 -11.17 -13.81 -5.58
N LEU A 250 -11.35 -13.38 -6.83
CA LEU A 250 -10.56 -13.87 -7.94
C LEU A 250 -9.07 -13.54 -7.77
N ARG A 251 -8.72 -12.31 -7.41
CA ARG A 251 -7.33 -11.91 -7.15
C ARG A 251 -6.73 -12.68 -5.96
N THR A 252 -7.53 -12.97 -4.93
CA THR A 252 -7.11 -13.83 -3.82
C THR A 252 -6.75 -15.22 -4.32
N PHE A 253 -7.61 -15.83 -5.12
CA PHE A 253 -7.35 -17.14 -5.73
C PHE A 253 -6.09 -17.12 -6.63
N LEU A 254 -5.94 -16.10 -7.48
CA LEU A 254 -4.78 -15.98 -8.37
C LEU A 254 -3.47 -15.88 -7.58
N LEU A 255 -3.42 -15.09 -6.51
CA LEU A 255 -2.24 -15.01 -5.64
C LEU A 255 -1.94 -16.34 -4.94
N GLN A 256 -2.96 -17.10 -4.53
CA GLN A 256 -2.79 -18.46 -4.00
C GLN A 256 -2.19 -19.38 -5.07
N GLN A 257 -2.67 -19.31 -6.32
CA GLN A 257 -2.14 -20.12 -7.41
C GLN A 257 -0.68 -19.79 -7.76
N LEU A 258 -0.28 -18.52 -7.69
CA LEU A 258 1.12 -18.11 -7.85
C LEU A 258 1.99 -18.68 -6.73
N ASP A 259 1.51 -18.62 -5.49
CA ASP A 259 2.21 -19.13 -4.30
C ASP A 259 2.40 -20.65 -4.37
N GLU A 260 1.36 -21.42 -4.72
CA GLU A 260 1.39 -22.86 -4.91
C GLU A 260 2.37 -23.30 -6.01
N ARG A 261 2.54 -22.48 -7.05
CA ARG A 261 3.49 -22.71 -8.16
C ARG A 261 4.89 -22.18 -7.86
N ASN A 262 5.15 -21.68 -6.66
CA ASN A 262 6.41 -21.06 -6.27
C ASN A 262 6.85 -19.86 -7.14
N MET A 263 5.90 -19.19 -7.79
CA MET A 263 6.13 -17.92 -8.50
C MET A 263 6.07 -16.76 -7.51
N THR A 264 7.11 -16.61 -6.71
CA THR A 264 7.06 -15.71 -5.55
C THR A 264 8.07 -14.58 -5.59
N SER A 265 8.96 -14.57 -6.58
CA SER A 265 9.89 -13.44 -6.72
C SER A 265 9.14 -12.15 -7.06
N MET A 266 9.67 -11.04 -6.59
CA MET A 266 9.08 -9.71 -6.85
C MET A 266 8.87 -9.47 -8.35
N LYS A 267 9.81 -9.92 -9.20
CA LYS A 267 9.72 -9.78 -10.66
C LYS A 267 8.56 -10.58 -11.24
N GLU A 268 8.38 -11.83 -10.82
CA GLU A 268 7.27 -12.68 -11.29
C GLU A 268 5.92 -12.09 -10.90
N ILE A 269 5.77 -11.66 -9.64
CA ILE A 269 4.54 -11.02 -9.14
C ILE A 269 4.24 -9.74 -9.93
N ALA A 270 5.22 -8.86 -10.08
CA ALA A 270 5.04 -7.62 -10.82
C ALA A 270 4.66 -7.89 -12.30
N THR A 271 5.34 -8.83 -12.94
CA THR A 271 5.05 -9.21 -14.33
C THR A 271 3.61 -9.75 -14.46
N PHE A 272 3.21 -10.64 -13.55
CA PHE A 272 1.86 -11.21 -13.56
C PHE A 272 0.79 -10.13 -13.30
N CYS A 273 0.94 -9.31 -12.26
CA CYS A 273 -0.04 -8.30 -11.91
C CYS A 273 -0.19 -7.23 -13.01
N ARG A 274 0.90 -6.82 -13.64
CA ARG A 274 0.88 -5.90 -14.78
C ARG A 274 0.24 -6.52 -16.02
N ALA A 275 0.54 -7.78 -16.34
CA ALA A 275 -0.14 -8.50 -17.40
C ALA A 275 -1.64 -8.61 -17.12
N TYR A 276 -2.02 -8.89 -15.87
CA TYR A 276 -3.42 -8.94 -15.46
C TYR A 276 -4.14 -7.59 -15.64
N CYS A 277 -3.49 -6.48 -15.30
CA CYS A 277 -4.07 -5.14 -15.53
C CYS A 277 -4.33 -4.87 -17.02
N ARG A 278 -3.46 -5.36 -17.91
CA ARG A 278 -3.62 -5.19 -19.38
C ARG A 278 -4.67 -6.12 -19.98
N ASN A 279 -4.60 -7.39 -19.65
CA ASN A 279 -5.51 -8.41 -20.18
C ASN A 279 -5.83 -9.47 -19.13
N PRO A 280 -6.85 -9.22 -18.28
CA PRO A 280 -7.20 -10.14 -17.19
C PRO A 280 -7.56 -11.55 -17.66
N ASN A 281 -8.26 -11.66 -18.81
CA ASN A 281 -8.72 -12.97 -19.32
C ASN A 281 -7.53 -13.82 -19.80
N GLU A 282 -6.65 -13.26 -20.61
CA GLU A 282 -5.47 -13.94 -21.12
C GLU A 282 -4.52 -14.35 -19.99
N THR A 283 -4.28 -13.42 -19.04
CA THR A 283 -3.41 -13.69 -17.90
C THR A 283 -3.97 -14.79 -17.00
N THR A 284 -5.28 -14.82 -16.76
CA THR A 284 -5.92 -15.91 -16.01
C THR A 284 -5.81 -17.23 -16.75
N SER A 285 -5.99 -17.21 -18.08
CA SER A 285 -5.87 -18.40 -18.94
C SER A 285 -4.44 -18.96 -18.98
N SER A 286 -3.41 -18.13 -18.85
CA SER A 286 -2.02 -18.59 -18.78
C SER A 286 -1.73 -19.46 -17.55
N LEU A 287 -2.53 -19.31 -16.48
CA LEU A 287 -2.52 -20.20 -15.32
C LEU A 287 -3.40 -21.44 -15.49
N GLY A 288 -4.10 -21.60 -16.63
CA GLY A 288 -5.00 -22.72 -16.90
C GLY A 288 -6.41 -22.53 -16.41
N PHE A 289 -6.84 -21.30 -16.09
CA PHE A 289 -8.17 -21.00 -15.56
C PHE A 289 -8.97 -20.12 -16.51
N ASP A 290 -10.30 -20.27 -16.46
CA ASP A 290 -11.26 -19.41 -17.15
C ASP A 290 -11.76 -18.34 -16.18
N ARG A 291 -11.40 -17.06 -16.44
CA ARG A 291 -11.77 -15.94 -15.58
C ARG A 291 -13.29 -15.80 -15.43
N GLU A 292 -14.05 -15.99 -16.49
CA GLU A 292 -15.50 -15.81 -16.44
C GLU A 292 -16.17 -16.89 -15.54
N LYS A 293 -15.67 -18.14 -15.60
CA LYS A 293 -16.12 -19.20 -14.71
C LYS A 293 -15.79 -18.91 -13.26
N LEU A 294 -14.54 -18.47 -13.00
CA LEU A 294 -14.12 -18.08 -11.65
C LEU A 294 -14.97 -16.94 -11.08
N LEU A 295 -15.27 -15.92 -11.89
CA LEU A 295 -16.15 -14.81 -11.45
C LEU A 295 -17.60 -15.27 -11.18
N ARG A 296 -18.04 -16.38 -11.78
CA ARG A 296 -19.35 -17.00 -11.48
C ARG A 296 -19.32 -17.92 -10.28
N GLY A 297 -18.12 -18.29 -9.79
CA GLY A 297 -17.94 -19.27 -8.73
C GLY A 297 -18.02 -20.72 -9.22
N GLU A 298 -17.71 -20.95 -10.49
CA GLU A 298 -17.73 -22.25 -11.19
C GLU A 298 -16.28 -22.78 -11.34
N ALA A 299 -15.47 -22.76 -10.27
CA ALA A 299 -14.06 -23.18 -10.30
C ALA A 299 -13.93 -24.70 -10.07
#